data_80177277636c87bec8176f8591c30e99
#
_entry.id   80177277636c87bec8176f8591c30e99
#
_cell.length_a   1.000
_cell.length_b   1.000
_cell.length_c   1.000
_cell.angle_alpha   90.00
_cell.angle_beta   90.00
_cell.angle_gamma   90.00
#
_symmetry.space_group_name_H-M   'P 1'
#
loop_
_entity.id
_entity.type
_entity.pdbx_description
1 polymer ?
#
loop_
_entity_poly.entity_id
_entity_poly.type
_entity_poly.pdbx_seq_one_letter_code
_entity_poly.pdbx_strand_id
1 'polypeptide(L)'
;MENRLIEIRSYKLMPGEGPEFHRVVVEQAVPMLKQWGTDVVAHGFSAHEADTYFLVRSYEDLADLNARQDAFYGSPEWRTGPRAAVVDKIESYLNTVLWLSVPAVESMRQLNAG
;
A
#
# COMPACT_ATOMS: atom_id res chain seq x y z
N MET A 1 2.31 -3.08 25.76
CA MET A 1 2.93 -2.57 24.53
C MET A 1 1.85 -2.50 23.47
N GLU A 2 1.75 -1.38 22.80
CA GLU A 2 0.78 -1.23 21.74
C GLU A 2 1.18 -2.01 20.49
N ASN A 3 0.16 -2.54 19.83
CA ASN A 3 0.31 -3.25 18.57
C ASN A 3 -0.46 -2.52 17.48
N ARG A 4 -0.05 -2.73 16.23
CA ARG A 4 -0.75 -2.23 15.06
C ARG A 4 -1.14 -3.39 14.17
N LEU A 5 -2.28 -3.27 13.52
CA LEU A 5 -2.69 -4.23 12.50
C LEU A 5 -2.04 -3.81 11.18
N ILE A 6 -1.24 -4.71 10.61
CA ILE A 6 -0.47 -4.43 9.40
C ILE A 6 -1.07 -5.20 8.23
N GLU A 7 -1.30 -4.49 7.15
CA GLU A 7 -1.69 -5.09 5.87
C GLU A 7 -0.48 -5.08 4.95
N ILE A 8 -0.07 -6.26 4.52
CA ILE A 8 0.97 -6.42 3.50
C ILE A 8 0.28 -6.81 2.21
N ARG A 9 0.28 -5.90 1.25
CA ARG A 9 -0.27 -6.16 -0.08
C ARG A 9 0.86 -6.41 -1.06
N SER A 10 0.80 -7.56 -1.72
CA SER A 10 1.79 -7.94 -2.73
C SER A 10 1.11 -7.96 -4.10
N TYR A 11 1.58 -7.12 -5.01
CA TYR A 11 1.04 -7.02 -6.35
C TYR A 11 1.91 -7.80 -7.33
N LYS A 12 1.28 -8.61 -8.16
CA LYS A 12 1.90 -9.11 -9.37
C LYS A 12 1.51 -8.16 -10.50
N LEU A 13 2.50 -7.50 -11.10
CA LEU A 13 2.26 -6.50 -12.13
C LEU A 13 2.29 -7.13 -13.52
N MET A 14 1.62 -6.48 -14.46
CA MET A 14 1.76 -6.81 -15.87
C MET A 14 3.22 -6.64 -16.26
N PRO A 15 3.76 -7.52 -17.13
CA PRO A 15 5.18 -7.49 -17.49
C PRO A 15 5.63 -6.11 -17.98
N GLY A 16 6.72 -5.62 -17.38
CA GLY A 16 7.33 -4.34 -17.76
C GLY A 16 6.67 -3.10 -17.18
N GLU A 17 5.56 -3.22 -16.44
CA GLU A 17 4.82 -2.08 -15.93
C GLU A 17 5.34 -1.56 -14.57
N GLY A 18 6.36 -2.21 -14.01
CA GLY A 18 6.91 -1.85 -12.70
C GLY A 18 7.32 -0.39 -12.57
N PRO A 19 8.18 0.14 -13.46
CA PRO A 19 8.64 1.52 -13.33
C PRO A 19 7.50 2.55 -13.35
N GLU A 20 6.54 2.41 -14.24
CA GLU A 20 5.39 3.33 -14.32
C GLU A 20 4.45 3.16 -13.14
N PHE A 21 4.23 1.91 -12.68
CA PHE A 21 3.44 1.64 -11.49
C PHE A 21 4.06 2.34 -10.27
N HIS A 22 5.36 2.19 -10.09
CA HIS A 22 6.09 2.84 -9.00
C HIS A 22 5.95 4.35 -9.05
N ARG A 23 6.08 4.95 -10.22
CA ARG A 23 5.92 6.39 -10.41
C ARG A 23 4.53 6.85 -9.96
N VAL A 24 3.48 6.17 -10.37
CA VAL A 24 2.10 6.51 -10.01
C VAL A 24 1.88 6.33 -8.50
N VAL A 25 2.42 5.26 -7.92
CA VAL A 25 2.32 5.02 -6.47
C VAL A 25 2.98 6.16 -5.70
N VAL A 26 4.21 6.53 -6.05
CA VAL A 26 4.97 7.57 -5.35
C VAL A 26 4.34 8.95 -5.54
N GLU A 27 3.94 9.29 -6.76
CA GLU A 27 3.49 10.64 -7.07
C GLU A 27 2.00 10.88 -6.77
N GLN A 28 1.18 9.84 -6.80
CA GLN A 28 -0.27 10.00 -6.68
C GLN A 28 -0.91 9.15 -5.58
N ALA A 29 -0.72 7.84 -5.59
CA ALA A 29 -1.45 6.96 -4.68
C ALA A 29 -1.04 7.14 -3.22
N VAL A 30 0.25 7.15 -2.92
CA VAL A 30 0.74 7.31 -1.54
C VAL A 30 0.39 8.67 -0.95
N PRO A 31 0.60 9.80 -1.65
CA PRO A 31 0.15 11.09 -1.15
C PRO A 31 -1.34 11.16 -0.86
N MET A 32 -2.17 10.55 -1.72
CA MET A 32 -3.62 10.52 -1.54
C MET A 32 -4.01 9.66 -0.33
N LEU A 33 -3.39 8.50 -0.16
CA LEU A 33 -3.61 7.66 1.03
C LEU A 33 -3.31 8.43 2.31
N LYS A 34 -2.20 9.15 2.35
CA LYS A 34 -1.82 9.97 3.50
C LYS A 34 -2.82 11.10 3.77
N GLN A 35 -3.33 11.76 2.74
CA GLN A 35 -4.37 12.78 2.88
C GLN A 35 -5.65 12.22 3.49
N TRP A 36 -5.97 10.96 3.21
CA TRP A 36 -7.12 10.27 3.77
C TRP A 36 -6.83 9.64 5.14
N GLY A 37 -5.68 9.93 5.72
CA GLY A 37 -5.31 9.52 7.07
C GLY A 37 -4.81 8.08 7.19
N THR A 38 -4.45 7.43 6.09
CA THR A 38 -3.88 6.10 6.12
C THR A 38 -2.38 6.15 6.40
N ASP A 39 -1.93 5.37 7.36
CA ASP A 39 -0.51 5.23 7.66
C ASP A 39 0.15 4.27 6.68
N VAL A 40 0.86 4.82 5.71
CA VAL A 40 1.64 4.04 4.74
C VAL A 40 3.01 3.78 5.36
N VAL A 41 3.28 2.53 5.69
CA VAL A 41 4.54 2.12 6.35
C VAL A 41 5.67 2.02 5.34
N ALA A 42 5.44 1.34 4.22
CA ALA A 42 6.48 1.09 3.23
C ALA A 42 5.84 0.70 1.88
N HIS A 43 6.58 0.90 0.81
CA HIS A 43 6.22 0.44 -0.52
C HIS A 43 7.48 0.34 -1.37
N GLY A 44 7.45 -0.51 -2.37
CA GLY A 44 8.59 -0.67 -3.27
C GLY A 44 8.56 -1.98 -4.04
N PHE A 45 9.63 -2.20 -4.80
CA PHE A 45 9.80 -3.43 -5.55
C PHE A 45 10.22 -4.58 -4.63
N SER A 46 9.75 -5.78 -4.93
CA SER A 46 10.26 -6.98 -4.29
C SER A 46 11.74 -7.15 -4.63
N ALA A 47 12.53 -7.55 -3.63
CA ALA A 47 13.98 -7.71 -3.82
C ALA A 47 14.33 -8.88 -4.76
N HIS A 48 13.40 -9.78 -5.05
CA HIS A 48 13.68 -10.97 -5.84
C HIS A 48 13.12 -10.93 -7.27
N GLU A 49 12.21 -10.00 -7.58
CA GLU A 49 11.53 -9.98 -8.88
C GLU A 49 11.04 -8.59 -9.26
N ALA A 50 11.32 -8.17 -10.50
CA ALA A 50 11.02 -6.82 -10.98
C ALA A 50 9.52 -6.53 -11.17
N ASP A 51 8.70 -7.56 -11.42
CA ASP A 51 7.26 -7.38 -11.66
C ASP A 51 6.43 -7.61 -10.39
N THR A 52 7.07 -7.67 -9.23
CA THR A 52 6.40 -7.78 -7.93
C THR A 52 6.63 -6.53 -7.11
N TYR A 53 5.55 -5.98 -6.57
CA TYR A 53 5.56 -4.72 -5.81
C TYR A 53 4.81 -4.90 -4.51
N PHE A 54 5.26 -4.25 -3.43
CA PHE A 54 4.58 -4.33 -2.15
C PHE A 54 4.10 -2.96 -1.68
N LEU A 55 3.00 -2.98 -0.92
CA LEU A 55 2.46 -1.83 -0.19
C LEU A 55 2.11 -2.31 1.22
N VAL A 56 2.67 -1.66 2.23
CA VAL A 56 2.43 -1.99 3.64
C VAL A 56 1.75 -0.81 4.30
N ARG A 57 0.60 -1.06 4.92
CA ARG A 57 -0.21 -0.04 5.61
C ARG A 57 -0.52 -0.50 7.03
N SER A 58 -0.63 0.46 7.95
CA SER A 58 -0.88 0.18 9.37
C SER A 58 -2.21 0.78 9.80
N TYR A 59 -2.94 0.04 10.65
CA TYR A 59 -4.26 0.42 11.15
C TYR A 59 -4.36 0.08 12.63
N GLU A 60 -5.35 0.65 13.32
CA GLU A 60 -5.58 0.34 14.73
C GLU A 60 -6.11 -1.09 14.92
N ASP A 61 -7.05 -1.50 14.07
CA ASP A 61 -7.70 -2.82 14.10
C ASP A 61 -8.37 -3.10 12.74
N LEU A 62 -9.06 -4.22 12.65
CA LEU A 62 -9.72 -4.62 11.41
C LEU A 62 -10.88 -3.68 11.04
N ALA A 63 -11.60 -3.16 12.03
CA ALA A 63 -12.69 -2.21 11.77
C ALA A 63 -12.14 -0.91 11.18
N ASP A 64 -11.01 -0.41 11.70
CA ASP A 64 -10.31 0.77 11.18
C ASP A 64 -9.83 0.53 9.75
N LEU A 65 -9.22 -0.64 9.49
CA LEU A 65 -8.79 -1.02 8.14
C LEU A 65 -9.95 -0.97 7.15
N ASN A 66 -11.05 -1.63 7.48
CA ASN A 66 -12.21 -1.70 6.60
C ASN A 66 -12.83 -0.32 6.37
N ALA A 67 -13.00 0.48 7.42
CA ALA A 67 -13.59 1.81 7.31
C ALA A 67 -12.73 2.74 6.45
N ARG A 68 -11.42 2.75 6.66
CA ARG A 68 -10.52 3.61 5.89
C ARG A 68 -10.43 3.19 4.44
N GLN A 69 -10.38 1.90 4.16
CA GLN A 69 -10.32 1.41 2.78
C GLN A 69 -11.63 1.65 2.03
N ASP A 70 -12.77 1.43 2.67
CA ASP A 70 -14.06 1.72 2.07
C ASP A 70 -14.19 3.19 1.71
N ALA A 71 -13.80 4.09 2.62
CA ALA A 71 -13.84 5.52 2.38
C ALA A 71 -12.90 5.94 1.24
N PHE A 72 -11.66 5.46 1.26
CA PHE A 72 -10.65 5.83 0.27
C PHE A 72 -11.01 5.31 -1.13
N TYR A 73 -11.25 4.01 -1.24
CA TYR A 73 -11.50 3.38 -2.55
C TYR A 73 -12.89 3.73 -3.11
N GLY A 74 -13.81 4.13 -2.26
CA GLY A 74 -15.13 4.65 -2.67
C GLY A 74 -15.13 6.12 -3.01
N SER A 75 -14.03 6.85 -2.76
CA SER A 75 -14.00 8.29 -2.96
C SER A 75 -13.96 8.67 -4.45
N PRO A 76 -14.60 9.79 -4.84
CA PRO A 76 -14.48 10.30 -6.21
C PRO A 76 -13.03 10.63 -6.57
N GLU A 77 -12.24 11.13 -5.64
CA GLU A 77 -10.83 11.49 -5.86
C GLU A 77 -10.00 10.30 -6.32
N TRP A 78 -10.20 9.13 -5.70
CA TRP A 78 -9.53 7.91 -6.14
C TRP A 78 -10.09 7.41 -7.47
N ARG A 79 -11.43 7.31 -7.55
CA ARG A 79 -12.12 6.70 -8.70
C ARG A 79 -11.90 7.44 -10.01
N THR A 80 -11.83 8.77 -9.96
CA THR A 80 -11.59 9.60 -11.15
C THR A 80 -10.12 10.01 -11.30
N GLY A 81 -9.30 9.75 -10.28
CA GLY A 81 -7.87 10.08 -10.25
C GLY A 81 -6.99 8.88 -10.62
N PRO A 82 -6.12 8.43 -9.70
CA PRO A 82 -5.09 7.45 -10.04
C PRO A 82 -5.59 6.01 -10.22
N ARG A 83 -6.86 5.69 -9.93
CA ARG A 83 -7.36 4.32 -9.93
C ARG A 83 -7.03 3.56 -11.22
N ALA A 84 -7.34 4.11 -12.37
CA ALA A 84 -7.10 3.42 -13.65
C ALA A 84 -5.61 3.18 -13.88
N ALA A 85 -4.77 4.19 -13.62
CA ALA A 85 -3.34 4.08 -13.80
C ALA A 85 -2.70 3.03 -12.87
N VAL A 86 -3.28 2.81 -11.70
CA VAL A 86 -2.81 1.78 -10.76
C VAL A 86 -3.36 0.40 -11.13
N VAL A 87 -4.69 0.29 -11.21
CA VAL A 87 -5.38 -0.99 -11.36
C VAL A 87 -5.08 -1.68 -12.70
N ASP A 88 -4.95 -0.90 -13.76
CA ASP A 88 -4.71 -1.47 -15.11
C ASP A 88 -3.35 -2.15 -15.22
N LYS A 89 -2.41 -1.86 -14.31
CA LYS A 89 -1.07 -2.45 -14.31
C LYS A 89 -0.96 -3.69 -13.42
N ILE A 90 -2.02 -4.03 -12.69
CA ILE A 90 -2.01 -5.16 -11.75
C ILE A 90 -2.62 -6.38 -12.43
N GLU A 91 -1.85 -7.47 -12.48
CA GLU A 91 -2.36 -8.77 -12.92
C GLU A 91 -3.15 -9.44 -11.80
N SER A 92 -2.56 -9.48 -10.61
CA SER A 92 -3.18 -10.05 -9.42
C SER A 92 -2.53 -9.49 -8.16
N TYR A 93 -3.16 -9.72 -7.01
CA TYR A 93 -2.54 -9.35 -5.75
C TYR A 93 -2.98 -10.29 -4.62
N LEU A 94 -2.14 -10.35 -3.59
CA LEU A 94 -2.43 -11.05 -2.35
C LEU A 94 -2.41 -10.03 -1.21
N ASN A 95 -3.21 -10.30 -0.19
CA ASN A 95 -3.31 -9.43 0.98
C ASN A 95 -3.14 -10.28 2.24
N THR A 96 -2.17 -9.92 3.07
CA THR A 96 -1.94 -10.59 4.36
C THR A 96 -2.05 -9.56 5.46
N VAL A 97 -2.83 -9.88 6.48
CA VAL A 97 -3.07 -8.98 7.61
C VAL A 97 -2.58 -9.68 8.88
N LEU A 98 -1.74 -8.97 9.64
CA LEU A 98 -1.13 -9.53 10.86
C LEU A 98 -0.85 -8.41 11.87
N TRP A 99 -0.60 -8.81 13.12
CA TRP A 99 -0.26 -7.85 14.18
C TRP A 99 1.25 -7.71 14.33
N LEU A 100 1.70 -6.46 14.45
CA LEU A 100 3.08 -6.14 14.83
C LEU A 100 3.07 -5.13 15.98
N SER A 101 4.12 -5.16 16.79
CA SER A 101 4.35 -4.12 17.79
C SER A 101 4.71 -2.79 17.11
N VAL A 102 4.44 -1.67 17.77
CA VAL A 102 4.82 -0.36 17.25
C VAL A 102 6.31 -0.26 16.92
N PRO A 103 7.24 -0.74 17.77
CA PRO A 103 8.66 -0.75 17.40
C PRO A 103 8.98 -1.57 16.14
N ALA A 104 8.30 -2.70 15.94
CA ALA A 104 8.49 -3.52 14.73
C ALA A 104 8.01 -2.77 13.48
N VAL A 105 6.90 -2.06 13.56
CA VAL A 105 6.39 -1.23 12.46
C VAL A 105 7.41 -0.15 12.10
N GLU A 106 7.97 0.53 13.10
CA GLU A 106 8.96 1.59 12.85
C GLU A 106 10.25 1.05 12.26
N SER A 107 10.69 -0.15 12.67
CA SER A 107 11.83 -0.81 12.04
C SER A 107 11.56 -1.12 10.56
N MET A 108 10.38 -1.64 10.25
CA MET A 108 9.98 -1.91 8.86
C MET A 108 9.99 -0.61 8.04
N ARG A 109 9.44 0.47 8.60
CA ARG A 109 9.42 1.79 7.95
C ARG A 109 10.82 2.27 7.62
N GLN A 110 11.73 2.22 8.59
CA GLN A 110 13.11 2.70 8.43
C GLN A 110 13.91 1.85 7.44
N LEU A 111 13.77 0.53 7.52
CA LEU A 111 14.51 -0.38 6.66
C LEU A 111 14.08 -0.32 5.20
N ASN A 112 12.86 0.14 4.93
CA ASN A 112 12.29 0.22 3.58
C ASN A 112 12.00 1.65 3.14
N ALA A 113 12.57 2.64 3.82
CA ALA A 113 12.51 4.03 3.42
C ALA A 113 13.37 4.22 2.18
N GLY A 114 12.74 4.63 1.12
CA GLY A 114 13.32 4.72 -0.17
C GLY A 114 14.43 5.49 -0.55
#